data_6a6c15de748dc3324e4f709dd760b89b
#
_entry.id   6a6c15de748dc3324e4f709dd760b89b
#
_cell.length_a   1.000
_cell.length_b   1.000
_cell.length_c   1.000
_cell.angle_alpha   90.00
_cell.angle_beta   90.00
_cell.angle_gamma   90.00
#
_symmetry.space_group_name_H-M   'P 1'
#
loop_
_entity.id
_entity.type
_entity.pdbx_description
1 polymer ?
#
loop_
_entity_poly.entity_id
_entity_poly.type
_entity_poly.pdbx_seq_one_letter_code
_entity_poly.pdbx_strand_id
1 'polypeptide(L)'
;MREIALDTETTGINPRDGHRIIEIGCLELLHHLPTGNKLHIYINPEREIDEGAVKIHGITSDFLADKPVFANIADEFLDFIGDDPMVIHNAPFDMGFLNAELARLDRPVLPMDRSIDTLMMARKKFPGAQANLDALCRRFEIDNDHRDLHGALVDADLLASVYIELLGGKQPGLGLDGAGGTVTGQNKPAGRRSSDSKTGMAADGNRHFAIDDTVIRPVRLHAPSADEQAAHDRFLDGMENPIWRQADG
;
A
#
# COMPACT_ATOMS: atom_id res chain seq x y z
N MET A 1 -6.79 8.97 -10.19
CA MET A 1 -5.35 9.11 -10.50
C MET A 1 -4.84 7.71 -10.71
N ARG A 2 -4.11 7.47 -11.79
CA ARG A 2 -3.41 6.21 -12.07
C ARG A 2 -2.01 6.27 -11.46
N GLU A 3 -1.54 5.18 -10.89
CA GLU A 3 -0.21 5.00 -10.30
C GLU A 3 0.28 3.59 -10.64
N ILE A 4 1.59 3.37 -10.59
CA ILE A 4 2.19 2.07 -10.87
C ILE A 4 3.01 1.63 -9.66
N ALA A 5 2.59 0.58 -8.96
CA ALA A 5 3.46 -0.10 -8.00
C ALA A 5 4.50 -0.90 -8.78
N LEU A 6 5.78 -0.68 -8.47
CA LEU A 6 6.89 -1.23 -9.22
C LEU A 6 7.96 -1.76 -8.27
N ASP A 7 8.52 -2.91 -8.64
CA ASP A 7 9.70 -3.49 -8.03
C ASP A 7 10.57 -4.16 -9.09
N THR A 8 11.89 -4.28 -8.83
CA THR A 8 12.84 -4.90 -9.76
C THR A 8 13.78 -5.85 -9.04
N GLU A 9 14.09 -6.99 -9.68
CA GLU A 9 15.21 -7.84 -9.29
C GLU A 9 16.41 -7.59 -10.20
N THR A 10 17.60 -7.74 -9.65
CA THR A 10 18.85 -7.33 -10.32
C THR A 10 19.97 -8.34 -10.12
N THR A 11 20.99 -8.28 -10.99
CA THR A 11 22.18 -9.15 -10.86
C THR A 11 23.09 -8.82 -9.68
N GLY A 12 22.81 -7.73 -8.97
CA GLY A 12 23.58 -7.25 -7.81
C GLY A 12 23.13 -5.85 -7.41
N ILE A 13 23.89 -5.15 -6.58
CA ILE A 13 23.39 -4.00 -5.81
C ILE A 13 23.64 -2.62 -6.43
N ASN A 14 24.46 -2.50 -7.48
CA ASN A 14 24.85 -1.19 -7.98
C ASN A 14 24.99 -1.18 -9.51
N PRO A 15 24.18 -0.41 -10.25
CA PRO A 15 24.24 -0.36 -11.70
C PRO A 15 25.55 0.23 -12.25
N ARG A 16 26.30 1.01 -11.43
CA ARG A 16 27.62 1.56 -11.82
C ARG A 16 28.70 0.49 -11.92
N ASP A 17 28.52 -0.64 -11.22
CA ASP A 17 29.40 -1.81 -11.31
C ASP A 17 28.99 -2.74 -12.45
N GLY A 18 28.11 -2.28 -13.31
CA GLY A 18 27.62 -2.99 -14.49
C GLY A 18 26.50 -3.97 -14.19
N HIS A 19 25.95 -3.99 -12.96
CA HIS A 19 24.77 -4.82 -12.68
C HIS A 19 23.56 -4.39 -13.50
N ARG A 20 22.69 -5.35 -13.77
CA ARG A 20 21.57 -5.25 -14.72
C ARG A 20 20.26 -5.67 -14.05
N ILE A 21 19.15 -5.21 -14.58
CA ILE A 21 17.80 -5.70 -14.22
C ILE A 21 17.59 -7.09 -14.83
N ILE A 22 16.99 -7.99 -14.06
CA ILE A 22 16.63 -9.35 -14.47
C ILE A 22 15.15 -9.66 -14.40
N GLU A 23 14.40 -8.89 -13.60
CA GLU A 23 12.95 -9.01 -13.50
C GLU A 23 12.34 -7.63 -13.24
N ILE A 24 11.21 -7.35 -13.86
CA ILE A 24 10.38 -6.17 -13.59
C ILE A 24 8.97 -6.65 -13.27
N GLY A 25 8.46 -6.21 -12.13
CA GLY A 25 7.08 -6.37 -11.72
C GLY A 25 6.40 -5.01 -11.60
N CYS A 26 5.31 -4.80 -12.34
CA CYS A 26 4.50 -3.60 -12.26
C CYS A 26 3.03 -3.96 -12.04
N LEU A 27 2.36 -3.26 -11.16
CA LEU A 27 0.94 -3.38 -10.89
C LEU A 27 0.26 -2.02 -11.03
N GLU A 28 -0.78 -1.95 -11.88
CA GLU A 28 -1.54 -0.73 -12.04
C GLU A 28 -2.47 -0.50 -10.85
N LEU A 29 -2.43 0.72 -10.32
CA LEU A 29 -3.33 1.20 -9.30
C LEU A 29 -4.20 2.33 -9.86
N LEU A 30 -5.50 2.29 -9.58
CA LEU A 30 -6.41 3.38 -9.85
C LEU A 30 -7.02 3.86 -8.53
N HIS A 31 -6.80 5.13 -8.18
CA HIS A 31 -7.19 5.66 -6.87
C HIS A 31 -6.63 4.82 -5.72
N HIS A 32 -5.35 4.45 -5.83
CA HIS A 32 -4.57 3.62 -4.88
C HIS A 32 -5.01 2.14 -4.78
N LEU A 33 -5.99 1.68 -5.58
CA LEU A 33 -6.47 0.30 -5.55
C LEU A 33 -5.99 -0.45 -6.80
N PRO A 34 -5.55 -1.72 -6.67
CA PRO A 34 -5.17 -2.55 -7.81
C PRO A 34 -6.32 -2.72 -8.81
N THR A 35 -6.03 -2.53 -10.09
CA THR A 35 -7.00 -2.76 -11.18
C THR A 35 -6.99 -4.19 -11.70
N GLY A 36 -5.93 -4.95 -11.38
CA GLY A 36 -5.64 -6.26 -11.96
C GLY A 36 -4.79 -6.20 -13.22
N ASN A 37 -4.58 -5.01 -13.82
CA ASN A 37 -3.65 -4.83 -14.92
C ASN A 37 -2.21 -4.84 -14.38
N LYS A 38 -1.34 -5.66 -14.98
CA LYS A 38 0.03 -5.88 -14.51
C LYS A 38 0.98 -6.15 -15.67
N LEU A 39 2.24 -5.79 -15.47
CA LEU A 39 3.35 -6.15 -16.34
C LEU A 39 4.34 -6.98 -15.54
N HIS A 40 4.74 -8.14 -16.09
CA HIS A 40 5.72 -9.03 -15.47
C HIS A 40 6.68 -9.54 -16.53
N ILE A 41 7.93 -9.14 -16.44
CA ILE A 41 8.94 -9.44 -17.47
C ILE A 41 10.21 -9.95 -16.81
N TYR A 42 10.69 -11.13 -17.26
CA TYR A 42 12.04 -11.60 -17.02
C TYR A 42 12.97 -11.15 -18.14
N ILE A 43 14.19 -10.79 -17.79
CA ILE A 43 15.14 -10.12 -18.69
C ILE A 43 16.48 -10.85 -18.63
N ASN A 44 17.02 -11.18 -19.80
CA ASN A 44 18.38 -11.67 -19.91
C ASN A 44 19.36 -10.51 -19.69
N PRO A 45 20.17 -10.53 -18.62
CA PRO A 45 21.08 -9.44 -18.31
C PRO A 45 22.36 -9.45 -19.18
N GLU A 46 22.58 -10.49 -19.98
CA GLU A 46 23.81 -10.73 -20.75
C GLU A 46 25.08 -10.70 -19.88
N ARG A 47 24.94 -11.08 -18.61
CA ARG A 47 26.03 -11.19 -17.62
C ARG A 47 25.68 -12.19 -16.53
N GLU A 48 26.70 -12.58 -15.78
CA GLU A 48 26.53 -13.42 -14.59
C GLU A 48 25.78 -12.68 -13.47
N ILE A 49 25.02 -13.46 -12.70
CA ILE A 49 24.28 -12.98 -11.54
C ILE A 49 25.12 -13.27 -10.29
N ASP A 50 25.26 -12.30 -9.39
CA ASP A 50 25.96 -12.49 -8.14
C ASP A 50 25.29 -13.58 -7.29
N GLU A 51 26.06 -14.49 -6.71
CA GLU A 51 25.54 -15.55 -5.84
C GLU A 51 24.67 -15.02 -4.68
N GLY A 52 25.00 -13.83 -4.17
CA GLY A 52 24.23 -13.15 -3.13
C GLY A 52 22.84 -12.76 -3.61
N ALA A 53 22.72 -12.29 -4.84
CA ALA A 53 21.46 -11.95 -5.49
C ALA A 53 20.61 -13.20 -5.76
N VAL A 54 21.22 -14.26 -6.31
CA VAL A 54 20.53 -15.55 -6.52
C VAL A 54 19.93 -16.11 -5.24
N LYS A 55 20.62 -15.97 -4.09
CA LYS A 55 20.08 -16.43 -2.78
C LYS A 55 18.84 -15.65 -2.33
N ILE A 56 18.66 -14.44 -2.82
CA ILE A 56 17.53 -13.56 -2.46
C ILE A 56 16.32 -13.86 -3.34
N HIS A 57 16.48 -13.80 -4.67
CA HIS A 57 15.37 -13.91 -5.62
C HIS A 57 15.25 -15.29 -6.28
N GLY A 58 16.25 -16.19 -6.16
CA GLY A 58 16.21 -17.55 -6.70
C GLY A 58 16.35 -17.66 -8.23
N ILE A 59 16.46 -16.55 -8.94
CA ILE A 59 16.54 -16.52 -10.41
C ILE A 59 17.97 -16.88 -10.84
N THR A 60 18.11 -17.84 -11.77
CA THR A 60 19.40 -18.33 -12.27
C THR A 60 19.69 -17.83 -13.68
N SER A 61 20.97 -17.78 -14.04
CA SER A 61 21.39 -17.41 -15.40
C SER A 61 20.81 -18.36 -16.45
N ASP A 62 20.70 -19.67 -16.14
CA ASP A 62 20.09 -20.65 -17.03
C ASP A 62 18.62 -20.36 -17.32
N PHE A 63 17.87 -19.93 -16.30
CA PHE A 63 16.46 -19.54 -16.45
C PHE A 63 16.30 -18.31 -17.35
N LEU A 64 17.27 -17.38 -17.32
CA LEU A 64 17.21 -16.15 -18.09
C LEU A 64 17.82 -16.25 -19.48
N ALA A 65 18.45 -17.36 -19.82
CA ALA A 65 19.19 -17.50 -21.07
C ALA A 65 18.33 -17.31 -22.34
N ASP A 66 17.05 -17.69 -22.27
CA ASP A 66 16.06 -17.58 -23.36
C ASP A 66 15.17 -16.33 -23.27
N LYS A 67 15.36 -15.48 -22.26
CA LYS A 67 14.55 -14.28 -22.06
C LYS A 67 15.02 -13.12 -22.94
N PRO A 68 14.12 -12.17 -23.26
CA PRO A 68 14.51 -10.97 -24.00
C PRO A 68 15.53 -10.14 -23.22
N VAL A 69 16.40 -9.44 -23.90
CA VAL A 69 17.24 -8.40 -23.32
C VAL A 69 16.43 -7.13 -23.06
N PHE A 70 16.90 -6.24 -22.19
CA PHE A 70 16.18 -5.02 -21.82
C PHE A 70 15.80 -4.16 -23.03
N ALA A 71 16.66 -4.10 -24.06
CA ALA A 71 16.40 -3.35 -25.29
C ALA A 71 15.10 -3.78 -25.99
N ASN A 72 14.74 -5.06 -25.90
CA ASN A 72 13.56 -5.60 -26.57
C ASN A 72 12.25 -5.35 -25.84
N ILE A 73 12.32 -4.99 -24.53
CA ILE A 73 11.15 -4.79 -23.68
C ILE A 73 10.99 -3.34 -23.23
N ALA A 74 11.95 -2.49 -23.55
CA ALA A 74 11.99 -1.12 -23.06
C ALA A 74 10.76 -0.31 -23.50
N ASP A 75 10.28 -0.48 -24.73
CA ASP A 75 9.10 0.21 -25.22
C ASP A 75 7.83 -0.29 -24.51
N GLU A 76 7.66 -1.60 -24.35
CA GLU A 76 6.54 -2.19 -23.61
C GLU A 76 6.50 -1.69 -22.15
N PHE A 77 7.66 -1.65 -21.50
CA PHE A 77 7.77 -1.12 -20.13
C PHE A 77 7.41 0.36 -20.07
N LEU A 78 7.96 1.20 -20.97
CA LEU A 78 7.68 2.64 -21.00
C LEU A 78 6.22 2.93 -21.32
N ASP A 79 5.61 2.19 -22.25
CA ASP A 79 4.19 2.29 -22.57
C ASP A 79 3.30 1.92 -21.38
N PHE A 80 3.70 0.88 -20.61
CA PHE A 80 2.95 0.48 -19.42
C PHE A 80 2.97 1.53 -18.32
N ILE A 81 4.14 2.10 -18.01
CA ILE A 81 4.25 3.11 -16.96
C ILE A 81 3.75 4.49 -17.39
N GLY A 82 3.67 4.78 -18.69
CA GLY A 82 3.27 6.08 -19.25
C GLY A 82 3.97 7.23 -18.54
N ASP A 83 3.22 8.29 -18.23
CA ASP A 83 3.68 9.46 -17.44
C ASP A 83 3.24 9.40 -15.97
N ASP A 84 2.68 8.27 -15.52
CA ASP A 84 2.10 8.13 -14.20
C ASP A 84 3.15 8.02 -13.08
N PRO A 85 2.82 8.40 -11.84
CA PRO A 85 3.68 8.19 -10.69
C PRO A 85 3.98 6.71 -10.42
N MET A 86 5.22 6.42 -10.06
CA MET A 86 5.67 5.06 -9.70
C MET A 86 5.80 4.95 -8.18
N VAL A 87 5.07 4.02 -7.58
CA VAL A 87 5.16 3.68 -6.16
C VAL A 87 6.23 2.61 -6.01
N ILE A 88 7.31 2.93 -5.30
CA ILE A 88 8.50 2.07 -5.20
C ILE A 88 8.96 2.03 -3.74
N HIS A 89 9.47 0.88 -3.29
CA HIS A 89 10.06 0.76 -1.95
C HIS A 89 11.57 0.95 -2.01
N ASN A 90 12.09 2.06 -1.47
CA ASN A 90 13.48 2.50 -1.67
C ASN A 90 13.76 2.93 -3.12
N ALA A 91 12.93 3.82 -3.64
CA ALA A 91 12.94 4.27 -5.02
C ALA A 91 14.32 4.61 -5.64
N PRO A 92 15.31 5.16 -4.91
CA PRO A 92 16.64 5.41 -5.49
C PRO A 92 17.33 4.17 -6.05
N PHE A 93 17.02 2.97 -5.52
CA PHE A 93 17.58 1.72 -6.02
C PHE A 93 17.03 1.38 -7.41
N ASP A 94 15.73 1.19 -7.54
CA ASP A 94 15.09 0.79 -8.79
C ASP A 94 15.21 1.85 -9.87
N MET A 95 14.99 3.12 -9.52
CA MET A 95 15.16 4.25 -10.43
C MET A 95 16.60 4.36 -10.94
N GLY A 96 17.59 4.03 -10.11
CA GLY A 96 18.99 3.98 -10.49
C GLY A 96 19.26 2.91 -11.56
N PHE A 97 18.70 1.73 -11.40
CA PHE A 97 18.79 0.64 -12.36
C PHE A 97 18.03 0.91 -13.65
N LEU A 98 16.77 1.34 -13.56
CA LEU A 98 15.95 1.70 -14.72
C LEU A 98 16.63 2.77 -15.58
N ASN A 99 17.14 3.82 -14.95
CA ASN A 99 17.85 4.88 -15.65
C ASN A 99 19.18 4.44 -16.25
N ALA A 100 19.88 3.49 -15.61
CA ALA A 100 21.09 2.93 -16.17
C ALA A 100 20.79 2.08 -17.44
N GLU A 101 19.70 1.31 -17.42
CA GLU A 101 19.26 0.55 -18.58
C GLU A 101 18.79 1.45 -19.73
N LEU A 102 17.98 2.49 -19.43
CA LEU A 102 17.50 3.45 -20.42
C LEU A 102 18.66 4.25 -21.05
N ALA A 103 19.65 4.66 -20.24
CA ALA A 103 20.81 5.37 -20.72
C ALA A 103 21.66 4.54 -21.73
N ARG A 104 21.72 3.20 -21.56
CA ARG A 104 22.39 2.31 -22.52
C ARG A 104 21.70 2.26 -23.89
N LEU A 105 20.42 2.64 -23.93
CA LEU A 105 19.59 2.69 -25.13
C LEU A 105 19.43 4.11 -25.68
N ASP A 106 20.18 5.08 -25.15
CA ASP A 106 20.04 6.51 -25.47
C ASP A 106 18.61 7.04 -25.30
N ARG A 107 17.84 6.44 -24.34
CA ARG A 107 16.48 6.86 -23.97
C ARG A 107 16.51 7.91 -22.87
N PRO A 108 15.48 8.78 -22.81
CA PRO A 108 15.34 9.74 -21.72
C PRO A 108 15.28 9.05 -20.35
N VAL A 109 15.93 9.65 -19.37
CA VAL A 109 15.90 9.16 -17.99
C VAL A 109 14.55 9.47 -17.35
N LEU A 110 14.09 8.58 -16.48
CA LEU A 110 12.91 8.78 -15.64
C LEU A 110 13.28 9.74 -14.50
N PRO A 111 12.58 10.86 -14.33
CA PRO A 111 12.88 11.80 -13.26
C PRO A 111 12.49 11.22 -11.91
N MET A 112 13.29 11.51 -10.87
CA MET A 112 13.10 10.95 -9.53
C MET A 112 11.79 11.44 -8.87
N ASP A 113 11.32 12.61 -9.23
CA ASP A 113 10.06 13.19 -8.73
C ASP A 113 8.80 12.47 -9.20
N ARG A 114 8.93 11.58 -10.22
CA ARG A 114 7.87 10.63 -10.57
C ARG A 114 7.76 9.47 -9.59
N SER A 115 8.73 9.26 -8.70
CA SER A 115 8.68 8.15 -7.74
C SER A 115 8.04 8.57 -6.42
N ILE A 116 7.17 7.72 -5.90
CA ILE A 116 6.62 7.78 -4.55
C ILE A 116 7.36 6.73 -3.72
N ASP A 117 8.31 7.18 -2.88
CA ASP A 117 9.15 6.28 -2.06
C ASP A 117 8.44 5.89 -0.77
N THR A 118 7.94 4.66 -0.72
CA THR A 118 7.23 4.13 0.46
C THR A 118 8.15 3.88 1.65
N LEU A 119 9.46 3.67 1.45
CA LEU A 119 10.43 3.60 2.55
C LEU A 119 10.54 4.95 3.28
N MET A 120 10.58 6.04 2.51
CA MET A 120 10.59 7.39 3.09
C MET A 120 9.27 7.71 3.80
N MET A 121 8.12 7.30 3.23
CA MET A 121 6.81 7.44 3.88
C MET A 121 6.76 6.66 5.20
N ALA A 122 7.22 5.42 5.21
CA ALA A 122 7.26 4.57 6.40
C ALA A 122 8.15 5.15 7.49
N ARG A 123 9.36 5.61 7.14
CA ARG A 123 10.28 6.25 8.09
C ARG A 123 9.72 7.53 8.71
N LYS A 124 8.96 8.31 7.92
CA LYS A 124 8.27 9.51 8.42
C LYS A 124 7.12 9.14 9.37
N LYS A 125 6.34 8.10 9.03
CA LYS A 125 5.17 7.64 9.82
C LYS A 125 5.59 6.91 11.11
N PHE A 126 6.69 6.17 11.07
CA PHE A 126 7.19 5.32 12.16
C PHE A 126 8.68 5.57 12.45
N PRO A 127 9.05 6.72 13.02
CA PRO A 127 10.45 7.05 13.29
C PRO A 127 11.12 5.99 14.18
N GLY A 128 12.30 5.54 13.77
CA GLY A 128 13.11 4.55 14.52
C GLY A 128 12.65 3.09 14.38
N ALA A 129 11.54 2.81 13.68
CA ALA A 129 11.10 1.44 13.43
C ALA A 129 11.76 0.85 12.17
N GLN A 130 11.78 -0.51 12.10
CA GLN A 130 12.12 -1.19 10.86
C GLN A 130 11.08 -0.85 9.78
N ALA A 131 11.57 -0.53 8.58
CA ALA A 131 10.75 -0.05 7.47
C ALA A 131 11.01 -0.79 6.16
N ASN A 132 11.66 -1.97 6.18
CA ASN A 132 11.71 -2.84 5.01
C ASN A 132 10.30 -3.43 4.74
N LEU A 133 10.08 -3.92 3.52
CA LEU A 133 8.77 -4.38 3.06
C LEU A 133 8.18 -5.46 3.98
N ASP A 134 8.99 -6.45 4.41
CA ASP A 134 8.55 -7.51 5.35
C ASP A 134 8.14 -6.96 6.72
N ALA A 135 8.89 -5.98 7.25
CA ALA A 135 8.53 -5.37 8.52
C ALA A 135 7.24 -4.56 8.43
N LEU A 136 6.97 -3.95 7.28
CA LEU A 136 5.73 -3.23 7.02
C LEU A 136 4.55 -4.20 6.81
N CYS A 137 4.73 -5.31 6.08
CA CYS A 137 3.71 -6.36 5.96
C CYS A 137 3.32 -6.90 7.33
N ARG A 138 4.30 -7.27 8.17
CA ARG A 138 4.02 -7.71 9.55
C ARG A 138 3.31 -6.65 10.39
N ARG A 139 3.68 -5.37 10.25
CA ARG A 139 3.06 -4.26 11.00
C ARG A 139 1.61 -4.03 10.63
N PHE A 140 1.28 -4.17 9.35
CA PHE A 140 -0.05 -3.94 8.80
C PHE A 140 -0.89 -5.23 8.68
N GLU A 141 -0.36 -6.37 9.19
CA GLU A 141 -1.03 -7.67 9.13
C GLU A 141 -1.37 -8.08 7.69
N ILE A 142 -0.48 -7.71 6.75
CA ILE A 142 -0.57 -8.12 5.35
C ILE A 142 0.06 -9.51 5.23
N ASP A 143 -0.71 -10.46 4.70
CA ASP A 143 -0.25 -11.81 4.46
C ASP A 143 0.88 -11.82 3.42
N ASN A 144 2.05 -12.31 3.81
CA ASN A 144 3.21 -12.51 2.96
C ASN A 144 3.77 -13.93 3.06
N ASP A 145 2.98 -14.91 3.53
CA ASP A 145 3.39 -16.30 3.70
C ASP A 145 3.73 -16.98 2.37
N HIS A 146 3.30 -16.42 1.25
CA HIS A 146 3.59 -16.92 -0.11
C HIS A 146 4.91 -16.40 -0.68
N ARG A 147 5.66 -15.59 0.09
CA ARG A 147 6.93 -15.00 -0.32
C ARG A 147 8.10 -15.83 0.19
N ASP A 148 8.30 -17.02 -0.39
CA ASP A 148 9.47 -17.87 -0.09
C ASP A 148 10.78 -17.24 -0.59
N LEU A 149 10.72 -16.54 -1.72
CA LEU A 149 11.80 -15.79 -2.36
C LEU A 149 11.27 -14.42 -2.81
N HIS A 150 12.19 -13.48 -2.98
CA HIS A 150 11.86 -12.20 -3.59
C HIS A 150 11.52 -12.41 -5.07
N GLY A 151 10.44 -11.79 -5.52
CA GLY A 151 10.02 -11.76 -6.91
C GLY A 151 9.33 -10.44 -7.20
N ALA A 152 9.78 -9.74 -8.24
CA ALA A 152 9.38 -8.37 -8.50
C ALA A 152 7.87 -8.16 -8.57
N LEU A 153 7.11 -9.08 -9.18
CA LEU A 153 5.65 -8.94 -9.23
C LEU A 153 4.98 -9.19 -7.87
N VAL A 154 5.48 -10.15 -7.08
CA VAL A 154 4.96 -10.43 -5.73
C VAL A 154 5.25 -9.23 -4.82
N ASP A 155 6.45 -8.68 -4.90
CA ASP A 155 6.86 -7.53 -4.11
C ASP A 155 6.09 -6.26 -4.51
N ALA A 156 5.79 -6.06 -5.79
CA ALA A 156 4.91 -4.98 -6.25
C ALA A 156 3.47 -5.11 -5.70
N ASP A 157 2.92 -6.31 -5.56
CA ASP A 157 1.59 -6.55 -4.98
C ASP A 157 1.56 -6.28 -3.46
N LEU A 158 2.57 -6.79 -2.73
CA LEU A 158 2.75 -6.49 -1.32
C LEU A 158 2.95 -4.98 -1.10
N LEU A 159 3.75 -4.35 -1.96
CA LEU A 159 4.00 -2.92 -1.94
C LEU A 159 2.72 -2.10 -2.14
N ALA A 160 1.86 -2.50 -3.08
CA ALA A 160 0.56 -1.86 -3.30
C ALA A 160 -0.30 -1.90 -2.03
N SER A 161 -0.33 -3.05 -1.35
CA SER A 161 -1.05 -3.23 -0.09
C SER A 161 -0.47 -2.37 1.05
N VAL A 162 0.86 -2.35 1.20
CA VAL A 162 1.58 -1.51 2.17
C VAL A 162 1.36 -0.03 1.89
N TYR A 163 1.34 0.38 0.63
CA TYR A 163 1.13 1.77 0.23
C TYR A 163 -0.23 2.30 0.68
N ILE A 164 -1.30 1.51 0.50
CA ILE A 164 -2.65 1.85 0.98
C ILE A 164 -2.64 2.07 2.50
N GLU A 165 -1.99 1.19 3.26
CA GLU A 165 -1.91 1.30 4.72
C GLU A 165 -1.06 2.51 5.17
N LEU A 166 -0.02 2.86 4.42
CA LEU A 166 0.76 4.06 4.67
C LEU A 166 -0.05 5.34 4.43
N LEU A 167 -0.95 5.36 3.46
CA LEU A 167 -1.87 6.46 3.19
C LEU A 167 -2.98 6.62 4.23
N GLY A 168 -3.22 5.62 5.09
CA GLY A 168 -4.25 5.67 6.12
C GLY A 168 -5.21 4.49 6.13
N GLY A 169 -4.92 3.45 5.34
CA GLY A 169 -5.70 2.23 5.22
C GLY A 169 -6.89 2.36 4.27
N LYS A 170 -7.63 1.26 4.12
CA LYS A 170 -8.82 1.16 3.24
C LYS A 170 -10.00 2.06 3.68
N GLN A 171 -9.94 2.63 4.87
CA GLN A 171 -10.89 3.65 5.30
C GLN A 171 -10.32 5.04 4.96
N PRO A 172 -10.94 5.82 4.05
CA PRO A 172 -10.64 7.24 3.96
C PRO A 172 -10.88 7.81 5.35
N GLY A 173 -9.84 8.38 5.96
CA GLY A 173 -9.98 9.00 7.26
C GLY A 173 -11.17 9.96 7.20
N LEU A 174 -12.17 9.77 8.07
CA LEU A 174 -13.19 10.76 8.30
C LEU A 174 -12.46 11.95 8.93
N GLY A 175 -11.90 12.81 8.09
CA GLY A 175 -11.23 14.03 8.50
C GLY A 175 -12.26 14.95 9.13
N LEU A 176 -12.43 14.83 10.43
CA LEU A 176 -13.10 15.81 11.27
C LEU A 176 -12.17 17.00 11.57
N ASP A 177 -11.31 17.35 10.61
CA ASP A 177 -10.47 18.54 10.67
C ASP A 177 -11.28 19.78 10.25
N GLY A 178 -12.30 20.10 11.07
CA GLY A 178 -13.12 21.27 10.86
C GLY A 178 -13.67 21.81 12.16
N ALA A 179 -12.86 22.53 12.87
CA ALA A 179 -13.15 23.64 13.79
C ALA A 179 -12.24 23.58 15.01
N GLY A 180 -11.19 24.40 14.97
CA GLY A 180 -10.38 24.72 16.12
C GLY A 180 -11.23 25.28 17.26
N GLY A 181 -11.12 24.67 18.42
CA GLY A 181 -11.60 25.15 19.68
C GLY A 181 -10.60 24.77 20.74
N THR A 182 -9.63 25.65 20.99
CA THR A 182 -8.77 25.59 22.17
C THR A 182 -9.63 25.64 23.43
N VAL A 183 -9.66 24.53 24.18
CA VAL A 183 -10.07 24.57 25.58
C VAL A 183 -8.89 24.12 26.43
N THR A 184 -8.17 25.10 26.94
CA THR A 184 -7.27 24.97 28.08
C THR A 184 -8.09 24.63 29.32
N GLY A 185 -7.88 23.48 29.90
CA GLY A 185 -8.46 23.08 31.17
C GLY A 185 -7.48 22.22 31.95
N GLN A 186 -6.67 22.86 32.75
CA GLN A 186 -5.86 22.21 33.79
C GLN A 186 -6.80 21.57 34.82
N ASN A 187 -6.54 20.33 35.19
CA ASN A 187 -6.72 19.88 36.57
C ASN A 187 -5.89 18.63 36.87
N LYS A 188 -5.05 18.75 37.84
CA LYS A 188 -4.21 17.75 38.51
C LYS A 188 -4.82 17.50 39.92
N PRO A 189 -4.27 16.60 40.75
CA PRO A 189 -4.77 15.24 41.03
C PRO A 189 -5.13 15.03 42.51
N ALA A 190 -5.77 13.93 42.85
CA ALA A 190 -5.72 13.28 44.19
C ALA A 190 -6.46 11.93 44.11
N GLY A 191 -5.90 10.83 44.51
CA GLY A 191 -5.58 10.36 45.77
C GLY A 191 -5.60 8.84 45.78
N ARG A 192 -4.57 8.22 46.33
CA ARG A 192 -4.38 6.81 46.67
C ARG A 192 -5.57 6.19 47.41
N ARG A 193 -5.83 4.89 47.15
CA ARG A 193 -5.93 3.87 48.22
C ARG A 193 -5.77 2.46 47.64
N SER A 194 -4.88 1.73 48.30
CA SER A 194 -4.57 0.32 48.21
C SER A 194 -5.63 -0.57 48.84
N SER A 195 -5.86 -1.75 48.31
CA SER A 195 -6.01 -2.96 49.13
C SER A 195 -5.88 -4.22 48.29
N ASP A 196 -5.06 -5.10 48.84
CA ASP A 196 -4.71 -6.44 48.40
C ASP A 196 -5.90 -7.37 48.22
N SER A 197 -5.80 -8.32 47.32
CA SER A 197 -5.87 -9.74 47.66
C SER A 197 -5.58 -10.66 46.48
N LYS A 198 -4.91 -11.73 46.87
CA LYS A 198 -4.27 -12.80 46.10
C LYS A 198 -5.26 -13.73 45.38
N THR A 199 -4.65 -14.43 44.47
CA THR A 199 -4.80 -15.85 44.06
C THR A 199 -5.58 -16.18 42.80
N GLY A 200 -4.89 -16.91 41.95
CA GLY A 200 -5.46 -17.98 41.11
C GLY A 200 -5.04 -17.95 39.65
N MET A 201 -3.98 -18.76 39.34
CA MET A 201 -3.65 -19.21 37.98
C MET A 201 -4.82 -19.93 37.30
N ALA A 202 -5.06 -19.67 36.01
CA ALA A 202 -5.20 -20.71 35.02
C ALA A 202 -5.24 -20.09 33.63
N ALA A 203 -4.42 -20.68 32.72
CA ALA A 203 -4.43 -20.47 31.29
C ALA A 203 -5.77 -20.93 30.69
N ASP A 204 -6.30 -20.24 29.72
CA ASP A 204 -6.60 -20.80 28.42
C ASP A 204 -7.10 -19.72 27.44
N GLY A 205 -6.44 -19.63 26.30
CA GLY A 205 -6.83 -18.75 25.23
C GLY A 205 -7.96 -19.41 24.41
N ASN A 206 -9.02 -18.76 24.29
CA ASN A 206 -9.92 -18.70 23.14
C ASN A 206 -11.19 -17.96 23.53
N ARG A 207 -11.19 -16.64 23.43
CA ARG A 207 -12.44 -15.90 23.58
C ARG A 207 -13.14 -15.84 22.22
N HIS A 208 -13.85 -16.89 21.91
CA HIS A 208 -14.99 -16.76 21.02
C HIS A 208 -15.97 -15.78 21.69
N PHE A 209 -16.16 -14.62 21.08
CA PHE A 209 -17.31 -13.80 21.39
C PHE A 209 -18.55 -14.57 20.89
N ALA A 210 -19.17 -15.33 21.79
CA ALA A 210 -20.51 -15.84 21.57
C ALA A 210 -21.42 -14.60 21.47
N ILE A 211 -21.98 -14.36 20.30
CA ILE A 211 -23.06 -13.42 20.10
C ILE A 211 -24.23 -14.04 20.83
N ASP A 212 -24.66 -13.39 21.94
CA ASP A 212 -25.87 -13.79 22.65
C ASP A 212 -27.08 -13.39 21.79
N ASP A 213 -27.60 -14.36 21.05
CA ASP A 213 -28.78 -14.21 20.18
C ASP A 213 -30.07 -13.95 20.92
N THR A 214 -30.05 -13.85 22.28
CA THR A 214 -31.24 -13.64 23.08
C THR A 214 -31.56 -12.17 23.35
N VAL A 215 -30.66 -11.23 23.01
CA VAL A 215 -30.94 -9.81 23.16
C VAL A 215 -31.66 -9.29 21.93
N ILE A 216 -32.97 -9.44 21.91
CA ILE A 216 -33.85 -8.74 20.94
C ILE A 216 -33.74 -7.24 21.23
N ARG A 217 -32.92 -6.54 20.46
CA ARG A 217 -32.86 -5.07 20.54
C ARG A 217 -34.20 -4.54 20.03
N PRO A 218 -34.89 -3.70 20.78
CA PRO A 218 -36.13 -3.10 20.30
C PRO A 218 -35.84 -2.31 19.01
N VAL A 219 -36.70 -2.49 18.03
CA VAL A 219 -36.66 -1.72 16.79
C VAL A 219 -36.71 -0.24 17.13
N ARG A 220 -35.62 0.49 16.91
CA ARG A 220 -35.62 1.95 17.03
C ARG A 220 -36.42 2.49 15.85
N LEU A 221 -37.59 3.02 16.13
CA LEU A 221 -38.34 3.80 15.16
C LEU A 221 -37.57 5.11 14.92
N HIS A 222 -36.79 5.19 13.89
CA HIS A 222 -36.16 6.43 13.42
C HIS A 222 -37.19 7.16 12.55
N ALA A 223 -38.15 7.84 13.20
CA ALA A 223 -38.91 8.85 12.50
C ALA A 223 -38.13 10.16 12.58
N PRO A 224 -37.89 10.86 11.46
CA PRO A 224 -37.26 12.16 11.50
C PRO A 224 -38.13 13.15 12.28
N SER A 225 -37.49 14.08 12.98
CA SER A 225 -38.23 15.19 13.65
C SER A 225 -38.85 16.10 12.59
N ALA A 226 -39.86 16.90 13.00
CA ALA A 226 -40.49 17.84 12.09
C ALA A 226 -39.50 18.86 11.47
N ASP A 227 -38.46 19.23 12.22
CA ASP A 227 -37.41 20.15 11.75
C ASP A 227 -36.48 19.50 10.75
N GLU A 228 -36.12 18.22 10.95
CA GLU A 228 -35.33 17.44 10.01
C GLU A 228 -36.10 17.19 8.73
N GLN A 229 -37.38 16.86 8.82
CA GLN A 229 -38.25 16.69 7.63
C GLN A 229 -38.36 18.00 6.83
N ALA A 230 -38.59 19.12 7.51
CA ALA A 230 -38.66 20.42 6.87
C ALA A 230 -37.33 20.87 6.24
N ALA A 231 -36.20 20.49 6.85
CA ALA A 231 -34.86 20.73 6.26
C ALA A 231 -34.62 19.88 5.01
N HIS A 232 -35.02 18.60 5.06
CA HIS A 232 -34.94 17.69 3.91
C HIS A 232 -35.81 18.15 2.74
N ASP A 233 -37.07 18.56 3.01
CA ASP A 233 -37.98 19.06 1.96
C ASP A 233 -37.42 20.30 1.29
N ARG A 234 -36.85 21.26 2.05
CA ARG A 234 -36.17 22.45 1.49
C ARG A 234 -34.98 22.10 0.63
N PHE A 235 -34.23 21.08 1.03
CA PHE A 235 -33.08 20.59 0.25
C PHE A 235 -33.54 19.98 -1.07
N LEU A 236 -34.62 19.17 -1.07
CA LEU A 236 -35.22 18.60 -2.26
C LEU A 236 -35.84 19.64 -3.20
N ASP A 237 -36.38 20.75 -2.67
CA ASP A 237 -36.95 21.85 -3.46
C ASP A 237 -35.86 22.59 -4.28
N GLY A 238 -34.61 22.53 -3.85
CA GLY A 238 -33.45 23.10 -4.56
C GLY A 238 -32.86 22.22 -5.65
N MET A 239 -33.36 20.97 -5.81
CA MET A 239 -32.87 20.01 -6.80
C MET A 239 -33.76 19.91 -8.02
N GLU A 240 -33.17 19.91 -9.23
CA GLU A 240 -33.86 19.55 -10.45
C GLU A 240 -34.08 18.02 -10.51
N ASN A 241 -35.34 17.55 -10.42
CA ASN A 241 -35.76 16.13 -10.47
C ASN A 241 -35.16 15.21 -9.37
N PRO A 242 -35.42 15.45 -8.09
CA PRO A 242 -34.93 14.59 -7.02
C PRO A 242 -35.57 13.19 -7.08
N ILE A 243 -34.72 12.16 -7.11
CA ILE A 243 -35.14 10.74 -7.23
C ILE A 243 -36.07 10.34 -6.07
N TRP A 244 -35.88 10.90 -4.87
CA TRP A 244 -36.68 10.59 -3.69
C TRP A 244 -38.14 11.05 -3.72
N ARG A 245 -38.50 11.95 -4.63
CA ARG A 245 -39.91 12.34 -4.88
C ARG A 245 -40.60 11.46 -5.93
N GLN A 246 -39.87 10.55 -6.59
CA GLN A 246 -40.39 9.66 -7.61
C GLN A 246 -40.78 8.27 -7.08
N ALA A 247 -40.60 8.01 -5.78
CA ALA A 247 -40.77 6.67 -5.18
C ALA A 247 -42.23 6.38 -4.67
N ASP A 248 -43.16 7.30 -4.82
CA ASP A 248 -44.58 7.09 -4.49
C ASP A 248 -45.41 6.99 -5.76
N GLY A 249 -45.24 5.85 -6.46
CA GLY A 249 -46.05 5.48 -7.62
C GLY A 249 -46.19 3.96 -7.73
#